data_b995ff462506aaf41636d9eb440860a8
#
_entry.id   b995ff462506aaf41636d9eb440860a8
#
_cell.length_a   1.000
_cell.length_b   1.000
_cell.length_c   1.000
_cell.angle_alpha   90.00
_cell.angle_beta   90.00
_cell.angle_gamma   90.00
#
_symmetry.space_group_name_H-M   'P 1'
#
loop_
_entity.id
_entity.type
_entity.pdbx_description
1 polymer ?
#
loop_
_entity_poly.entity_id
_entity_poly.type
_entity_poly.pdbx_seq_one_letter_code
_entity_poly.pdbx_strand_id
1 'polypeptide(L)'
;MVQLKGNDRSAFVASMFGRISRRYDLLNTLMTVGMHYIWRRNAAKLAATHVSGDILDVASGTGDFAFDLLKHSNVEIVVGLDFSPEMLNVAISKSVKLGLDGRFIPVIGDAHLLPFSEERFASVTVG
;
A
#
# COMPACT_ATOMS: atom_id res chain seq x y z
N MET A 1 7.35 -30.02 3.66
CA MET A 1 7.22 -28.70 3.05
C MET A 1 6.74 -28.84 1.61
N VAL A 2 5.65 -28.18 1.26
CA VAL A 2 5.10 -28.24 -0.09
C VAL A 2 5.88 -27.28 -1.00
N GLN A 3 6.43 -27.79 -2.08
CA GLN A 3 7.05 -26.96 -3.10
C GLN A 3 6.00 -26.53 -4.11
N LEU A 4 5.79 -25.24 -4.23
CA LEU A 4 4.88 -24.64 -5.19
C LEU A 4 5.68 -24.08 -6.37
N LYS A 5 5.13 -24.26 -7.58
CA LYS A 5 5.74 -23.72 -8.80
C LYS A 5 5.16 -22.35 -9.14
N GLY A 6 6.02 -21.45 -9.63
CA GLY A 6 5.65 -20.21 -10.31
C GLY A 6 4.38 -19.52 -9.82
N ASN A 7 3.32 -19.58 -10.62
CA ASN A 7 2.05 -18.91 -10.35
C ASN A 7 1.34 -19.43 -9.10
N ASP A 8 1.46 -20.74 -8.80
CA ASP A 8 0.87 -21.32 -7.58
C ASP A 8 1.54 -20.78 -6.33
N ARG A 9 2.83 -20.56 -6.39
CA ARG A 9 3.59 -19.95 -5.29
C ARG A 9 3.16 -18.52 -5.01
N SER A 10 3.00 -17.71 -6.06
CA SER A 10 2.51 -16.34 -5.92
C SER A 10 1.09 -16.29 -5.37
N ALA A 11 0.19 -17.17 -5.86
CA ALA A 11 -1.18 -17.26 -5.38
C ALA A 11 -1.24 -17.72 -3.91
N PHE A 12 -0.39 -18.68 -3.51
CA PHE A 12 -0.32 -19.16 -2.14
C PHE A 12 0.16 -18.05 -1.18
N VAL A 13 1.23 -17.34 -1.55
CA VAL A 13 1.77 -16.23 -0.76
C VAL A 13 0.74 -15.11 -0.64
N ALA A 14 0.09 -14.72 -1.75
CA ALA A 14 -0.95 -13.70 -1.74
C ALA A 14 -2.11 -14.08 -0.83
N SER A 15 -2.59 -15.33 -0.89
CA SER A 15 -3.66 -15.84 -0.03
C SER A 15 -3.25 -15.84 1.45
N MET A 16 -2.02 -16.23 1.75
CA MET A 16 -1.49 -16.21 3.11
C MET A 16 -1.45 -14.79 3.67
N PHE A 17 -0.93 -13.83 2.92
CA PHE A 17 -0.93 -12.42 3.32
C PHE A 17 -2.34 -11.88 3.49
N GLY A 18 -3.27 -12.25 2.63
CA GLY A 18 -4.66 -11.86 2.72
C GLY A 18 -5.30 -12.30 4.03
N ARG A 19 -5.05 -13.55 4.46
CA ARG A 19 -5.60 -14.09 5.70
C ARG A 19 -5.09 -13.39 6.95
N ILE A 20 -3.84 -12.93 6.95
CA ILE A 20 -3.20 -12.34 8.14
C ILE A 20 -3.19 -10.81 8.12
N SER A 21 -3.58 -10.16 7.02
CA SER A 21 -3.42 -8.72 6.84
C SER A 21 -4.03 -7.88 7.96
N ARG A 22 -5.26 -8.20 8.38
CA ARG A 22 -5.96 -7.46 9.45
C ARG A 22 -5.33 -7.68 10.82
N ARG A 23 -4.94 -8.92 11.11
CA ARG A 23 -4.27 -9.26 12.36
C ARG A 23 -2.89 -8.65 12.43
N TYR A 24 -2.21 -8.60 11.30
CA TYR A 24 -0.88 -8.01 11.19
C TYR A 24 -0.90 -6.52 11.54
N ASP A 25 -1.84 -5.75 11.00
CA ASP A 25 -1.98 -4.33 11.32
C ASP A 25 -2.24 -4.11 12.81
N LEU A 26 -3.16 -4.86 13.41
CA LEU A 26 -3.47 -4.76 14.83
C LEU A 26 -2.27 -5.13 15.70
N LEU A 27 -1.60 -6.23 15.37
CA LEU A 27 -0.45 -6.72 16.11
C LEU A 27 0.71 -5.72 16.06
N ASN A 28 1.01 -5.16 14.88
CA ASN A 28 2.03 -4.13 14.73
C ASN A 28 1.72 -2.91 15.60
N THR A 29 0.47 -2.46 15.61
CA THR A 29 0.05 -1.34 16.44
C THR A 29 0.28 -1.62 17.92
N LEU A 30 -0.12 -2.79 18.40
CA LEU A 30 0.03 -3.18 19.79
C LEU A 30 1.49 -3.34 20.20
N MET A 31 2.31 -3.97 19.36
CA MET A 31 3.72 -4.25 19.68
C MET A 31 4.59 -3.02 19.68
N THR A 32 4.28 -2.03 18.86
CA THR A 32 5.09 -0.81 18.73
C THR A 32 4.57 0.34 19.60
N VAL A 33 3.45 0.16 20.31
CA VAL A 33 2.85 1.18 21.17
C VAL A 33 2.68 2.53 20.44
N GLY A 34 2.25 2.47 19.18
CA GLY A 34 2.08 3.65 18.34
C GLY A 34 3.32 4.15 17.62
N MET A 35 4.53 3.62 17.91
CA MET A 35 5.77 4.00 17.22
C MET A 35 5.66 3.76 15.72
N HIS A 36 5.00 2.70 15.32
CA HIS A 36 4.71 2.38 13.94
C HIS A 36 4.00 3.54 13.22
N TYR A 37 2.99 4.14 13.84
CA TYR A 37 2.29 5.28 13.27
C TYR A 37 3.18 6.51 13.14
N ILE A 38 4.01 6.78 14.15
CA ILE A 38 4.90 7.94 14.15
C ILE A 38 5.92 7.82 13.03
N TRP A 39 6.59 6.69 12.90
CA TRP A 39 7.59 6.47 11.85
C TRP A 39 6.97 6.55 10.46
N ARG A 40 5.80 5.93 10.28
CA ARG A 40 5.11 5.96 9.00
C ARG A 40 4.69 7.37 8.60
N ARG A 41 4.16 8.15 9.53
CA ARG A 41 3.80 9.56 9.29
C ARG A 41 5.01 10.39 8.93
N ASN A 42 6.12 10.20 9.60
CA ASN A 42 7.36 10.93 9.31
C ASN A 42 7.91 10.56 7.94
N ALA A 43 7.89 9.28 7.59
CA ALA A 43 8.30 8.81 6.27
C ALA A 43 7.40 9.38 5.17
N ALA A 44 6.08 9.39 5.39
CA ALA A 44 5.12 9.96 4.44
C ALA A 44 5.34 11.47 4.26
N LYS A 45 5.60 12.19 5.34
CA LYS A 45 5.91 13.62 5.30
C LYS A 45 7.16 13.90 4.47
N LEU A 46 8.24 13.14 4.67
CA LEU A 46 9.45 13.27 3.89
C LEU A 46 9.20 12.98 2.40
N ALA A 47 8.48 11.90 2.11
CA ALA A 47 8.17 11.53 0.73
C ALA A 47 7.31 12.57 0.04
N ALA A 48 6.38 13.21 0.76
CA ALA A 48 5.46 14.20 0.20
C ALA A 48 6.04 15.62 0.13
N THR A 49 7.09 15.95 0.88
CA THR A 49 7.57 17.32 1.05
C THR A 49 7.98 17.98 -0.29
N HIS A 50 8.59 17.23 -1.19
CA HIS A 50 9.11 17.75 -2.46
C HIS A 50 8.35 17.21 -3.68
N VAL A 51 7.18 16.62 -3.47
CA VAL A 51 6.39 15.98 -4.51
C VAL A 51 5.08 16.74 -4.68
N SER A 52 4.70 16.98 -5.93
CA SER A 52 3.40 17.50 -6.29
C SER A 52 2.81 16.61 -7.39
N GLY A 53 1.64 16.02 -7.15
CA GLY A 53 0.97 15.17 -8.12
C GLY A 53 0.70 13.76 -7.59
N ASP A 54 0.77 12.79 -8.48
CA ASP A 54 0.41 11.40 -8.19
C ASP A 54 1.62 10.59 -7.76
N ILE A 55 1.40 9.70 -6.80
CA ILE A 55 2.42 8.79 -6.26
C ILE A 55 1.99 7.35 -6.51
N LEU A 56 2.95 6.53 -6.91
CA LEU A 56 2.80 5.07 -6.93
C LEU A 56 3.41 4.49 -5.65
N ASP A 57 2.59 3.80 -4.87
CA ASP A 57 3.03 3.06 -3.70
C ASP A 57 3.09 1.56 -4.03
N VAL A 58 4.29 1.04 -4.20
CA VAL A 58 4.54 -0.36 -4.53
C VAL A 58 4.49 -1.20 -3.25
N ALA A 59 3.89 -2.36 -3.33
CA ALA A 59 3.61 -3.22 -2.18
C ALA A 59 2.80 -2.47 -1.12
N SER A 60 1.71 -1.85 -1.55
CA SER A 60 0.88 -0.95 -0.73
C SER A 60 0.19 -1.66 0.44
N GLY A 61 -0.03 -2.96 0.33
CA GLY A 61 -0.63 -3.76 1.37
C GLY A 61 -2.01 -3.27 1.75
N THR A 62 -2.22 -3.03 3.04
CA THR A 62 -3.51 -2.53 3.57
C THR A 62 -3.67 -1.02 3.44
N GLY A 63 -2.73 -0.33 2.82
CA GLY A 63 -2.84 1.05 2.39
C GLY A 63 -2.45 2.12 3.41
N ASP A 64 -1.97 1.74 4.58
CA ASP A 64 -1.73 2.72 5.66
C ASP A 64 -0.72 3.80 5.26
N PHE A 65 0.36 3.43 4.60
CA PHE A 65 1.34 4.41 4.12
C PHE A 65 0.76 5.31 3.03
N ALA A 66 0.00 4.73 2.10
CA ALA A 66 -0.68 5.48 1.05
C ALA A 66 -1.65 6.52 1.65
N PHE A 67 -2.37 6.16 2.69
CA PHE A 67 -3.30 7.10 3.35
C PHE A 67 -2.57 8.23 4.07
N ASP A 68 -1.42 7.93 4.67
CA ASP A 68 -0.58 8.97 5.28
C ASP A 68 -0.04 9.95 4.23
N LEU A 69 0.35 9.44 3.05
CA LEU A 69 0.72 10.30 1.91
C LEU A 69 -0.44 11.21 1.49
N LEU A 70 -1.64 10.68 1.44
CA LEU A 70 -2.83 11.43 1.02
C LEU A 70 -3.28 12.51 2.01
N LYS A 71 -2.73 12.54 3.22
CA LYS A 71 -2.96 13.64 4.17
C LYS A 71 -2.28 14.94 3.76
N HIS A 72 -1.32 14.86 2.86
CA HIS A 72 -0.61 16.05 2.36
C HIS A 72 -1.32 16.60 1.12
N SER A 73 -1.60 17.90 1.15
CA SER A 73 -2.43 18.56 0.11
C SER A 73 -1.78 18.58 -1.28
N ASN A 74 -0.47 18.47 -1.36
CA ASN A 74 0.27 18.43 -2.62
C ASN A 74 0.25 17.05 -3.29
N VAL A 75 -0.18 16.01 -2.59
CA VAL A 75 -0.39 14.67 -3.15
C VAL A 75 -1.85 14.57 -3.62
N GLU A 76 -2.05 14.35 -4.91
CA GLU A 76 -3.40 14.29 -5.48
C GLU A 76 -3.99 12.89 -5.38
N ILE A 77 -3.30 11.91 -5.94
CA ILE A 77 -3.73 10.52 -6.01
C ILE A 77 -2.56 9.63 -5.59
N VAL A 78 -2.85 8.58 -4.86
CA VAL A 78 -1.92 7.48 -4.64
C VAL A 78 -2.49 6.22 -5.29
N VAL A 79 -1.73 5.67 -6.22
CA VAL A 79 -2.00 4.35 -6.78
C VAL A 79 -1.30 3.31 -5.91
N GLY A 80 -2.07 2.47 -5.27
CA GLY A 80 -1.55 1.39 -4.41
C GLY A 80 -1.47 0.09 -5.19
N LEU A 81 -0.26 -0.33 -5.53
CA LEU A 81 -0.01 -1.58 -6.22
C LEU A 81 0.32 -2.69 -5.22
N ASP A 82 -0.38 -3.79 -5.31
CA ASP A 82 -0.05 -4.99 -4.54
C ASP A 82 -0.48 -6.23 -5.32
N PHE A 83 0.21 -7.33 -5.08
CA PHE A 83 -0.16 -8.59 -5.74
C PHE A 83 -1.25 -9.36 -4.98
N SER A 84 -1.57 -8.96 -3.75
CA SER A 84 -2.57 -9.61 -2.91
C SER A 84 -3.93 -8.90 -3.02
N PRO A 85 -4.94 -9.51 -3.65
CA PRO A 85 -6.30 -8.95 -3.68
C PRO A 85 -6.89 -8.75 -2.28
N GLU A 86 -6.60 -9.64 -1.35
CA GLU A 86 -7.12 -9.57 0.02
C GLU A 86 -6.56 -8.37 0.77
N MET A 87 -5.27 -8.08 0.59
CA MET A 87 -4.65 -6.88 1.17
C MET A 87 -5.30 -5.61 0.62
N LEU A 88 -5.47 -5.54 -0.70
CA LEU A 88 -6.10 -4.39 -1.35
C LEU A 88 -7.57 -4.25 -0.98
N ASN A 89 -8.30 -5.33 -0.76
CA ASN A 89 -9.67 -5.26 -0.28
C ASN A 89 -9.76 -4.59 1.10
N VAL A 90 -8.82 -4.89 1.98
CA VAL A 90 -8.73 -4.20 3.27
C VAL A 90 -8.42 -2.72 3.07
N ALA A 91 -7.49 -2.40 2.16
CA ALA A 91 -7.16 -1.02 1.84
C ALA A 91 -8.36 -0.25 1.28
N ILE A 92 -9.11 -0.85 0.38
CA ILE A 92 -10.33 -0.25 -0.18
C ILE A 92 -11.33 0.07 0.93
N SER A 93 -11.58 -0.87 1.83
CA SER A 93 -12.51 -0.65 2.95
C SER A 93 -12.05 0.49 3.85
N LYS A 94 -10.76 0.57 4.15
CA LYS A 94 -10.18 1.66 4.93
C LYS A 94 -10.32 3.00 4.21
N SER A 95 -10.06 3.03 2.90
CA SER A 95 -10.13 4.25 2.11
C SER A 95 -11.53 4.86 2.13
N VAL A 96 -12.56 4.02 2.05
CA VAL A 96 -13.95 4.47 2.15
C VAL A 96 -14.23 5.08 3.53
N LYS A 97 -13.81 4.42 4.59
CA LYS A 97 -14.00 4.92 5.96
C LYS A 97 -13.30 6.26 6.20
N LEU A 98 -12.16 6.47 5.55
CA LEU A 98 -11.37 7.70 5.67
C LEU A 98 -11.80 8.79 4.70
N GLY A 99 -12.75 8.51 3.81
CA GLY A 99 -13.17 9.45 2.77
C GLY A 99 -12.12 9.67 1.69
N LEU A 100 -11.23 8.71 1.48
CA LEU A 100 -10.11 8.79 0.53
C LEU A 100 -10.31 7.91 -0.70
N ASP A 101 -11.47 7.29 -0.85
CA ASP A 101 -11.75 6.34 -1.93
C ASP A 101 -11.66 6.96 -3.33
N GLY A 102 -11.84 8.26 -3.46
CA GLY A 102 -11.64 8.98 -4.74
C GLY A 102 -10.18 9.35 -5.04
N ARG A 103 -9.27 9.17 -4.07
CA ARG A 103 -7.87 9.56 -4.18
C ARG A 103 -6.91 8.38 -4.01
N PHE A 104 -7.40 7.25 -3.56
CA PHE A 104 -6.65 6.00 -3.47
C PHE A 104 -7.14 5.06 -4.57
N ILE A 105 -6.24 4.66 -5.46
CA ILE A 105 -6.56 3.77 -6.59
C ILE A 105 -5.83 2.45 -6.38
N PRO A 106 -6.54 1.38 -6.00
CA PRO A 106 -5.92 0.06 -5.85
C PRO A 106 -5.68 -0.59 -7.21
N VAL A 107 -4.51 -1.20 -7.39
CA VAL A 107 -4.16 -1.96 -8.59
C VAL A 107 -3.50 -3.27 -8.18
N ILE A 108 -4.05 -4.37 -8.67
CA ILE A 108 -3.44 -5.69 -8.50
C ILE A 108 -2.35 -5.84 -9.56
N GLY A 109 -1.14 -6.11 -9.13
CA GLY A 109 -0.04 -6.27 -10.07
C GLY A 109 1.24 -6.75 -9.41
N ASP A 110 2.21 -7.05 -10.28
CA ASP A 110 3.54 -7.50 -9.88
C ASP A 110 4.50 -6.30 -9.93
N ALA A 111 5.24 -6.08 -8.85
CA ALA A 111 6.23 -5.01 -8.77
C ALA A 111 7.35 -5.15 -9.82
N HIS A 112 7.57 -6.35 -10.33
CA HIS A 112 8.55 -6.60 -11.40
C HIS A 112 8.03 -6.26 -12.80
N LEU A 113 6.71 -6.12 -12.95
CA LEU A 113 6.04 -5.85 -14.23
C LEU A 113 5.03 -4.73 -14.03
N LEU A 114 5.52 -3.51 -13.84
CA LEU A 114 4.66 -2.36 -13.59
C LEU A 114 3.81 -2.05 -14.82
N PRO A 115 2.47 -2.00 -14.69
CA PRO A 115 1.56 -1.76 -15.81
C PRO A 115 1.42 -0.28 -16.16
N PHE A 116 2.43 0.52 -15.90
CA PHE A 116 2.39 1.97 -16.09
C PHE A 116 3.48 2.41 -17.06
N SER A 117 3.21 3.49 -17.78
CA SER A 117 4.23 4.14 -18.60
C SER A 117 5.28 4.82 -17.73
N GLU A 118 6.48 5.00 -18.28
CA GLU A 118 7.52 5.79 -17.64
C GLU A 118 7.00 7.22 -17.39
N GLU A 119 7.48 7.84 -16.32
CA GLU A 119 7.14 9.22 -15.97
C GLU A 119 5.66 9.45 -15.63
N ARG A 120 4.86 8.39 -15.44
CA ARG A 120 3.44 8.51 -15.07
C ARG A 120 3.26 9.14 -13.68
N PHE A 121 4.21 8.90 -12.78
CA PHE A 121 4.11 9.32 -11.38
C PHE A 121 5.17 10.35 -11.02
N ALA A 122 4.81 11.27 -10.13
CA ALA A 122 5.74 12.26 -9.59
C ALA A 122 6.76 11.62 -8.63
N SER A 123 6.36 10.52 -7.96
CA SER A 123 7.24 9.76 -7.08
C SER A 123 6.77 8.31 -6.99
N VAL A 124 7.69 7.44 -6.61
CA VAL A 124 7.42 6.04 -6.34
C VAL A 124 7.92 5.72 -4.94
N THR A 125 7.05 5.13 -4.13
CA THR A 125 7.39 4.67 -2.79
C THR A 125 7.25 3.15 -2.71
N VAL A 126 7.85 2.55 -1.70
CA VAL A 126 7.68 1.13 -1.39
C VAL A 126 7.17 1.04 0.03
N GLY A 127 5.94 0.59 0.14
CA GLY A 127 5.26 0.47 1.43
C GLY A 127 5.72 -0.69 2.28
#